data_81e3f1e9bb050e04d8665dbc58191381
#
_entry.id   81e3f1e9bb050e04d8665dbc58191381
#
_cell.length_a   1.000
_cell.length_b   1.000
_cell.length_c   1.000
_cell.angle_alpha   90.00
_cell.angle_beta   90.00
_cell.angle_gamma   90.00
#
_symmetry.space_group_name_H-M   'P 1'
#
loop_
_entity.id
_entity.type
_entity.pdbx_description
1 polymer ?
#
loop_
_entity_poly.entity_id
_entity_poly.type
_entity_poly.pdbx_seq_one_letter_code
_entity_poly.pdbx_strand_id
1 'polypeptide(L)'
;FEVAALCGCGIPTGYGSSTRSGDVRPGEDVAIVGVGGVGTAALQGAVIAGARNIFAIDPVEWKREQALKFGATHAFASVEEAAMSIAEITHGHMCHKVIVTVGEVHGKDVDTWMGITAKAGTCVLTGMGNMMESDVTLNLAMLTLLQKNLQGSIFGGANPKLDIPNLLSMYKLGKLNIADMITRQYRLDQINEGYQDMLDGKNIRGVIRYTDEDH
;
A
#
# COMPACT_ATOMS: atom_id res chain seq x y z
N PHE A 1 -2.13 -14.84 -18.07
CA PHE A 1 -1.50 -13.54 -18.42
C PHE A 1 -1.96 -12.41 -17.47
N GLU A 2 -3.24 -12.36 -17.09
CA GLU A 2 -3.83 -11.31 -16.25
C GLU A 2 -3.07 -11.09 -14.92
N VAL A 3 -2.78 -12.17 -14.20
CA VAL A 3 -1.97 -12.13 -12.97
C VAL A 3 -0.55 -11.62 -13.23
N ALA A 4 0.07 -12.07 -14.34
CA ALA A 4 1.42 -11.65 -14.69
C ALA A 4 1.50 -10.15 -15.03
N ALA A 5 0.44 -9.60 -15.66
CA ALA A 5 0.35 -8.17 -15.97
C ALA A 5 0.45 -7.29 -14.72
N LEU A 6 -0.15 -7.72 -13.60
CA LEU A 6 -0.06 -6.98 -12.33
C LEU A 6 1.36 -6.96 -11.75
N CYS A 7 2.16 -7.99 -12.05
CA CYS A 7 3.56 -8.06 -11.61
C CYS A 7 4.49 -7.11 -12.39
N GLY A 8 3.99 -6.43 -13.44
CA GLY A 8 4.75 -5.42 -14.17
C GLY A 8 5.03 -4.15 -13.37
N CYS A 9 4.18 -3.79 -12.41
CA CYS A 9 4.34 -2.58 -11.61
C CYS A 9 3.74 -2.71 -10.20
N GLY A 10 2.42 -2.81 -10.08
CA GLY A 10 1.70 -2.61 -8.82
C GLY A 10 2.06 -3.61 -7.72
N ILE A 11 2.23 -4.89 -8.07
CA ILE A 11 2.56 -5.93 -7.10
C ILE A 11 3.98 -5.75 -6.53
N PRO A 12 5.04 -5.68 -7.37
CA PRO A 12 6.39 -5.46 -6.83
C PRO A 12 6.52 -4.13 -6.09
N THR A 13 5.83 -3.07 -6.54
CA THR A 13 5.81 -1.77 -5.86
C THR A 13 5.26 -1.90 -4.44
N GLY A 14 4.07 -2.45 -4.27
CA GLY A 14 3.45 -2.56 -2.95
C GLY A 14 4.18 -3.56 -2.06
N TYR A 15 4.40 -4.77 -2.54
CA TYR A 15 5.12 -5.80 -1.80
C TYR A 15 6.50 -5.31 -1.32
N GLY A 16 7.27 -4.70 -2.23
CA GLY A 16 8.59 -4.17 -1.92
C GLY A 16 8.55 -2.97 -0.97
N SER A 17 7.49 -2.15 -1.01
CA SER A 17 7.34 -1.03 -0.07
C SER A 17 7.26 -1.50 1.38
N SER A 18 6.66 -2.66 1.64
CA SER A 18 6.66 -3.26 2.98
C SER A 18 7.94 -4.04 3.26
N THR A 19 8.36 -4.92 2.35
CA THR A 19 9.41 -5.92 2.63
C THR A 19 10.84 -5.42 2.42
N ARG A 20 11.02 -4.36 1.62
CA ARG A 20 12.35 -3.78 1.30
C ARG A 20 12.47 -2.35 1.81
N SER A 21 11.67 -1.40 1.27
CA SER A 21 11.76 0.00 1.67
C SER A 21 11.38 0.21 3.13
N GLY A 22 10.30 -0.44 3.59
CA GLY A 22 9.87 -0.42 4.98
C GLY A 22 10.67 -1.36 5.88
N ASP A 23 11.29 -2.41 5.32
CA ASP A 23 11.97 -3.46 6.09
C ASP A 23 11.10 -3.94 7.26
N VAL A 24 9.86 -4.33 6.94
CA VAL A 24 8.91 -4.85 7.93
C VAL A 24 9.45 -6.16 8.50
N ARG A 25 9.46 -6.27 9.83
CA ARG A 25 9.99 -7.42 10.56
C ARG A 25 8.89 -8.13 11.35
N PRO A 26 9.08 -9.43 11.64
CA PRO A 26 8.14 -10.17 12.47
C PRO A 26 7.86 -9.46 13.81
N GLY A 27 6.56 -9.34 14.14
CA GLY A 27 6.10 -8.72 15.37
C GLY A 27 5.96 -7.19 15.34
N GLU A 28 6.28 -6.53 14.22
CA GLU A 28 6.05 -5.10 14.04
C GLU A 28 4.57 -4.76 13.77
N ASP A 29 4.17 -3.56 14.17
CA ASP A 29 2.87 -2.96 13.86
C ASP A 29 3.01 -2.08 12.62
N VAL A 30 2.14 -2.27 11.65
CA VAL A 30 2.23 -1.64 10.32
C VAL A 30 0.93 -0.95 9.97
N ALA A 31 0.99 0.29 9.51
CA ALA A 31 -0.15 0.96 8.88
C ALA A 31 0.04 1.02 7.36
N ILE A 32 -1.01 0.69 6.60
CA ILE A 32 -1.07 0.85 5.15
C ILE A 32 -2.10 1.94 4.85
N VAL A 33 -1.64 3.08 4.37
CA VAL A 33 -2.49 4.24 4.04
C VAL A 33 -2.77 4.23 2.55
N GLY A 34 -4.04 4.01 2.20
CA GLY A 34 -4.51 3.73 0.85
C GLY A 34 -4.41 2.23 0.52
N VAL A 35 -5.55 1.50 0.51
CA VAL A 35 -5.57 0.06 0.20
C VAL A 35 -6.15 -0.22 -1.19
N GLY A 36 -5.75 0.58 -2.18
CA GLY A 36 -5.91 0.26 -3.60
C GLY A 36 -4.96 -0.88 -4.01
N GLY A 37 -4.70 -1.03 -5.32
CA GLY A 37 -3.89 -2.15 -5.80
C GLY A 37 -2.46 -2.21 -5.27
N VAL A 38 -1.77 -1.06 -5.11
CA VAL A 38 -0.42 -1.00 -4.52
C VAL A 38 -0.51 -1.29 -3.02
N GLY A 39 -1.47 -0.66 -2.32
CA GLY A 39 -1.65 -0.85 -0.89
C GLY A 39 -2.04 -2.28 -0.51
N THR A 40 -2.90 -2.95 -1.28
CA THR A 40 -3.23 -4.36 -1.07
C THR A 40 -2.00 -5.27 -1.24
N ALA A 41 -1.11 -4.96 -2.20
CA ALA A 41 0.15 -5.68 -2.35
C ALA A 41 1.11 -5.39 -1.18
N ALA A 42 1.17 -4.14 -0.68
CA ALA A 42 1.95 -3.76 0.49
C ALA A 42 1.44 -4.47 1.76
N LEU A 43 0.12 -4.55 1.92
CA LEU A 43 -0.53 -5.28 3.00
C LEU A 43 -0.13 -6.75 3.00
N GLN A 44 -0.23 -7.44 1.87
CA GLN A 44 0.21 -8.83 1.75
C GLN A 44 1.72 -8.98 2.01
N GLY A 45 2.53 -8.01 1.57
CA GLY A 45 3.96 -7.95 1.92
C GLY A 45 4.20 -7.89 3.42
N ALA A 46 3.42 -7.07 4.15
CA ALA A 46 3.50 -6.98 5.62
C ALA A 46 3.05 -8.29 6.31
N VAL A 47 1.99 -8.94 5.80
CA VAL A 47 1.56 -10.28 6.29
C VAL A 47 2.68 -11.30 6.14
N ILE A 48 3.29 -11.38 4.96
CA ILE A 48 4.36 -12.33 4.65
C ILE A 48 5.62 -12.04 5.47
N ALA A 49 5.91 -10.76 5.75
CA ALA A 49 7.00 -10.34 6.62
C ALA A 49 6.75 -10.65 8.11
N GLY A 50 5.53 -11.06 8.49
CA GLY A 50 5.18 -11.42 9.85
C GLY A 50 4.80 -10.26 10.75
N ALA A 51 4.23 -9.18 10.19
CA ALA A 51 3.68 -8.07 10.96
C ALA A 51 2.65 -8.58 11.99
N ARG A 52 2.66 -8.00 13.19
CA ARG A 52 1.74 -8.36 14.28
C ARG A 52 0.35 -7.77 14.06
N ASN A 53 0.28 -6.46 13.92
CA ASN A 53 -0.94 -5.75 13.57
C ASN A 53 -0.74 -5.05 12.23
N ILE A 54 -1.77 -5.09 11.40
CA ILE A 54 -1.81 -4.40 10.11
C ILE A 54 -3.07 -3.55 10.07
N PHE A 55 -2.89 -2.24 10.13
CA PHE A 55 -3.94 -1.24 10.11
C PHE A 55 -4.14 -0.74 8.68
N ALA A 56 -5.24 -1.14 8.05
CA ALA A 56 -5.63 -0.70 6.72
C ALA A 56 -6.43 0.62 6.81
N ILE A 57 -6.00 1.66 6.11
CA ILE A 57 -6.64 2.97 6.17
C ILE A 57 -7.01 3.40 4.75
N ASP A 58 -8.33 3.52 4.47
CA ASP A 58 -8.86 3.93 3.16
C ASP A 58 -10.26 4.53 3.34
N PRO A 59 -10.60 5.66 2.70
CA PRO A 59 -11.93 6.25 2.82
C PRO A 59 -13.05 5.37 2.24
N VAL A 60 -12.73 4.47 1.30
CA VAL A 60 -13.71 3.62 0.61
C VAL A 60 -13.99 2.35 1.42
N GLU A 61 -15.22 2.21 1.91
CA GLU A 61 -15.63 1.12 2.81
C GLU A 61 -15.35 -0.28 2.24
N TRP A 62 -15.80 -0.56 1.01
CA TRP A 62 -15.61 -1.88 0.44
C TRP A 62 -14.12 -2.24 0.27
N LYS A 63 -13.21 -1.26 0.06
CA LYS A 63 -11.77 -1.51 0.02
C LYS A 63 -11.23 -1.91 1.38
N ARG A 64 -11.75 -1.30 2.45
CA ARG A 64 -11.44 -1.72 3.83
C ARG A 64 -11.88 -3.16 4.10
N GLU A 65 -13.09 -3.53 3.64
CA GLU A 65 -13.57 -4.92 3.74
C GLU A 65 -12.69 -5.91 2.96
N GLN A 66 -12.24 -5.53 1.77
CA GLN A 66 -11.29 -6.35 1.01
C GLN A 66 -9.93 -6.44 1.73
N ALA A 67 -9.42 -5.34 2.29
CA ALA A 67 -8.17 -5.34 3.04
C ALA A 67 -8.18 -6.36 4.19
N LEU A 68 -9.28 -6.49 4.91
CA LEU A 68 -9.45 -7.53 5.94
C LEU A 68 -9.32 -8.94 5.37
N LYS A 69 -9.84 -9.22 4.18
CA LYS A 69 -9.70 -10.52 3.50
C LYS A 69 -8.26 -10.80 3.05
N PHE A 70 -7.50 -9.75 2.75
CA PHE A 70 -6.07 -9.85 2.38
C PHE A 70 -5.13 -9.89 3.58
N GLY A 71 -5.66 -9.84 4.82
CA GLY A 71 -4.90 -10.04 6.04
C GLY A 71 -4.67 -8.80 6.89
N ALA A 72 -5.38 -7.68 6.64
CA ALA A 72 -5.42 -6.59 7.60
C ALA A 72 -6.09 -7.06 8.90
N THR A 73 -5.56 -6.62 10.03
CA THR A 73 -6.14 -6.94 11.36
C THR A 73 -7.20 -5.92 11.78
N HIS A 74 -7.06 -4.68 11.29
CA HIS A 74 -7.96 -3.57 11.60
C HIS A 74 -8.13 -2.69 10.35
N ALA A 75 -9.27 -2.01 10.23
CA ALA A 75 -9.55 -1.14 9.10
C ALA A 75 -10.24 0.15 9.55
N PHE A 76 -9.82 1.29 9.02
CA PHE A 76 -10.29 2.63 9.39
C PHE A 76 -10.52 3.50 8.16
N ALA A 77 -11.42 4.49 8.28
CA ALA A 77 -11.74 5.38 7.16
C ALA A 77 -10.69 6.48 6.96
N SER A 78 -10.01 6.90 8.03
CA SER A 78 -8.97 7.93 7.98
C SER A 78 -7.87 7.68 9.01
N VAL A 79 -6.77 8.41 8.88
CA VAL A 79 -5.66 8.33 9.85
C VAL A 79 -6.08 8.88 11.21
N GLU A 80 -6.91 9.92 11.23
CA GLU A 80 -7.43 10.53 12.45
C GLU A 80 -8.30 9.55 13.24
N GLU A 81 -9.17 8.80 12.55
CA GLU A 81 -9.96 7.74 13.15
C GLU A 81 -9.06 6.62 13.71
N ALA A 82 -8.06 6.22 12.94
CA ALA A 82 -7.14 5.14 13.29
C ALA A 82 -6.24 5.48 14.49
N ALA A 83 -5.84 6.75 14.66
CA ALA A 83 -4.77 7.17 15.56
C ALA A 83 -5.01 6.75 17.02
N MET A 84 -6.23 6.94 17.54
CA MET A 84 -6.57 6.56 18.92
C MET A 84 -6.56 5.03 19.09
N SER A 85 -7.14 4.29 18.15
CA SER A 85 -7.16 2.83 18.19
C SER A 85 -5.75 2.24 18.02
N ILE A 86 -4.92 2.80 17.15
CA ILE A 86 -3.51 2.43 17.02
C ILE A 86 -2.78 2.66 18.34
N ALA A 87 -2.95 3.81 18.98
CA ALA A 87 -2.32 4.12 20.26
C ALA A 87 -2.76 3.13 21.36
N GLU A 88 -4.03 2.78 21.44
CA GLU A 88 -4.56 1.82 22.39
C GLU A 88 -3.99 0.41 22.16
N ILE A 89 -4.09 -0.10 20.93
CA ILE A 89 -3.66 -1.46 20.56
C ILE A 89 -2.14 -1.64 20.73
N THR A 90 -1.38 -0.59 20.43
CA THR A 90 0.09 -0.60 20.53
C THR A 90 0.61 -0.09 21.86
N HIS A 91 -0.25 0.16 22.86
CA HIS A 91 0.12 0.71 24.16
C HIS A 91 0.92 2.02 24.05
N GLY A 92 0.57 2.89 23.12
CA GLY A 92 1.22 4.18 22.85
C GLY A 92 2.47 4.10 21.99
N HIS A 93 2.92 2.92 21.58
CA HIS A 93 4.12 2.79 20.73
C HIS A 93 3.93 3.28 19.30
N MET A 94 2.71 3.25 18.77
CA MET A 94 2.33 3.57 17.39
C MET A 94 2.87 2.53 16.39
N CYS A 95 2.81 2.83 15.06
CA CYS A 95 3.23 1.91 14.01
C CYS A 95 4.73 1.97 13.75
N HIS A 96 5.41 0.85 13.80
CA HIS A 96 6.82 0.73 13.42
C HIS A 96 7.05 1.15 11.97
N LYS A 97 6.10 0.80 11.11
CA LYS A 97 6.11 1.16 9.68
C LYS A 97 4.77 1.76 9.28
N VAL A 98 4.82 2.85 8.54
CA VAL A 98 3.66 3.46 7.88
C VAL A 98 3.94 3.48 6.39
N ILE A 99 3.19 2.73 5.60
CA ILE A 99 3.38 2.61 4.16
C ILE A 99 2.27 3.40 3.46
N VAL A 100 2.64 4.48 2.80
CA VAL A 100 1.71 5.40 2.14
C VAL A 100 1.63 5.08 0.66
N THR A 101 0.46 4.62 0.22
CA THR A 101 0.18 4.17 -1.15
C THR A 101 -1.05 4.85 -1.75
N VAL A 102 -1.37 6.04 -1.25
CA VAL A 102 -2.45 6.88 -1.79
C VAL A 102 -2.16 7.26 -3.26
N GLY A 103 -3.20 7.54 -4.02
CA GLY A 103 -3.07 7.85 -5.45
C GLY A 103 -2.28 9.14 -5.70
N GLU A 104 -2.48 10.16 -4.86
CA GLU A 104 -1.73 11.41 -4.88
C GLU A 104 -1.28 11.77 -3.47
N VAL A 105 0.00 12.05 -3.30
CA VAL A 105 0.62 12.46 -2.03
C VAL A 105 0.64 13.98 -1.97
N HIS A 106 0.04 14.54 -0.93
CA HIS A 106 0.14 15.98 -0.67
C HIS A 106 1.05 16.25 0.51
N GLY A 107 1.93 17.23 0.39
CA GLY A 107 2.89 17.59 1.43
C GLY A 107 2.27 17.96 2.77
N LYS A 108 1.05 18.51 2.77
CA LYS A 108 0.27 18.84 3.98
C LYS A 108 -0.09 17.61 4.84
N ASP A 109 -0.17 16.41 4.25
CA ASP A 109 -0.62 15.20 4.92
C ASP A 109 0.55 14.43 5.59
N VAL A 110 1.80 14.81 5.29
CA VAL A 110 2.99 14.10 5.76
C VAL A 110 3.07 14.06 7.29
N ASP A 111 2.78 15.18 7.96
CA ASP A 111 2.83 15.23 9.43
C ASP A 111 1.79 14.33 10.09
N THR A 112 0.64 14.15 9.46
CA THR A 112 -0.42 13.22 9.92
C THR A 112 0.08 11.77 9.88
N TRP A 113 0.73 11.35 8.80
CA TRP A 113 1.31 10.01 8.70
C TRP A 113 2.49 9.82 9.65
N MET A 114 3.31 10.85 9.81
CA MET A 114 4.38 10.86 10.80
C MET A 114 3.84 10.82 12.23
N GLY A 115 2.63 11.35 12.48
CA GLY A 115 1.95 11.29 13.77
C GLY A 115 1.71 9.87 14.26
N ILE A 116 1.29 8.96 13.37
CA ILE A 116 1.07 7.54 13.68
C ILE A 116 2.32 6.66 13.53
N THR A 117 3.46 7.23 13.11
CA THR A 117 4.75 6.52 13.06
C THR A 117 5.39 6.47 14.44
N ALA A 118 5.85 5.30 14.86
CA ALA A 118 6.49 5.05 16.15
C ALA A 118 7.82 5.81 16.30
N LYS A 119 8.33 5.87 17.55
CA LYS A 119 9.71 6.26 17.81
C LYS A 119 10.66 5.29 17.08
N ALA A 120 11.67 5.85 16.41
CA ALA A 120 12.58 5.14 15.50
C ALA A 120 11.90 4.39 14.34
N GLY A 121 10.60 4.64 14.12
CA GLY A 121 9.83 4.07 13.02
C GLY A 121 10.09 4.74 11.68
N THR A 122 9.56 4.14 10.63
CA THR A 122 9.74 4.62 9.25
C THR A 122 8.39 4.83 8.57
N CYS A 123 8.19 6.03 8.02
CA CYS A 123 7.11 6.33 7.08
C CYS A 123 7.66 6.24 5.65
N VAL A 124 7.07 5.37 4.82
CA VAL A 124 7.49 5.11 3.45
C VAL A 124 6.48 5.73 2.49
N LEU A 125 6.92 6.69 1.70
CA LEU A 125 6.11 7.32 0.66
C LEU A 125 6.31 6.54 -0.65
N THR A 126 5.27 5.83 -1.07
CA THR A 126 5.24 5.06 -2.33
C THR A 126 4.33 5.72 -3.35
N GLY A 127 3.27 6.41 -2.91
CA GLY A 127 2.47 7.28 -3.76
C GLY A 127 3.31 8.45 -4.28
N MET A 128 2.93 8.98 -5.44
CA MET A 128 3.58 10.16 -6.01
C MET A 128 2.76 11.41 -5.73
N GLY A 129 3.44 12.50 -5.39
CA GLY A 129 2.86 13.85 -5.36
C GLY A 129 3.02 14.57 -6.69
N ASN A 130 2.42 15.76 -6.77
CA ASN A 130 2.65 16.67 -7.89
C ASN A 130 4.12 17.10 -7.90
N MET A 131 4.80 16.93 -9.03
CA MET A 131 6.23 17.26 -9.18
C MET A 131 6.55 18.75 -8.95
N MET A 132 5.55 19.62 -9.04
CA MET A 132 5.71 21.05 -8.79
C MET A 132 5.39 21.47 -7.36
N GLU A 133 4.82 20.55 -6.55
CA GLU A 133 4.54 20.78 -5.14
C GLU A 133 5.81 20.51 -4.32
N SER A 134 6.29 21.52 -3.62
CA SER A 134 7.49 21.42 -2.77
C SER A 134 7.20 21.73 -1.29
N ASP A 135 5.98 22.12 -0.99
CA ASP A 135 5.58 22.50 0.37
C ASP A 135 5.22 21.25 1.17
N VAL A 136 5.98 21.01 2.24
CA VAL A 136 5.77 19.87 3.14
C VAL A 136 5.54 20.36 4.57
N THR A 137 4.43 19.95 5.15
CA THR A 137 4.18 20.15 6.60
C THR A 137 4.81 19.00 7.36
N LEU A 138 5.81 19.29 8.17
CA LEU A 138 6.53 18.30 8.98
C LEU A 138 7.07 18.93 10.26
N ASN A 139 6.74 18.35 11.41
CA ASN A 139 7.32 18.75 12.68
C ASN A 139 8.74 18.23 12.83
N LEU A 140 9.74 19.08 12.51
CA LEU A 140 11.16 18.70 12.53
C LEU A 140 11.65 18.38 13.97
N ALA A 141 11.10 19.02 15.00
CA ALA A 141 11.45 18.70 16.38
C ALA A 141 11.02 17.27 16.74
N MET A 142 9.80 16.88 16.38
CA MET A 142 9.31 15.52 16.62
C MET A 142 10.02 14.48 15.76
N LEU A 143 10.39 14.83 14.53
CA LEU A 143 11.22 13.97 13.69
C LEU A 143 12.54 13.63 14.38
N THR A 144 13.24 14.65 14.91
CA THR A 144 14.54 14.52 15.58
C THR A 144 14.42 13.85 16.94
N LEU A 145 13.53 14.34 17.81
CA LEU A 145 13.39 13.84 19.19
C LEU A 145 12.95 12.38 19.24
N LEU A 146 12.13 11.96 18.29
CA LEU A 146 11.64 10.59 18.20
C LEU A 146 12.42 9.72 17.19
N GLN A 147 13.50 10.23 16.60
CA GLN A 147 14.36 9.50 15.69
C GLN A 147 13.59 8.86 14.50
N LYS A 148 12.51 9.51 14.04
CA LYS A 148 11.67 8.98 12.97
C LYS A 148 12.34 9.11 11.61
N ASN A 149 11.96 8.24 10.68
CA ASN A 149 12.45 8.25 9.30
C ASN A 149 11.30 8.52 8.34
N LEU A 150 11.54 9.38 7.35
CA LEU A 150 10.68 9.59 6.18
C LEU A 150 11.46 9.16 4.95
N GLN A 151 10.94 8.17 4.21
CA GLN A 151 11.64 7.53 3.10
C GLN A 151 10.78 7.48 1.85
N GLY A 152 11.31 7.93 0.71
CA GLY A 152 10.72 7.70 -0.60
C GLY A 152 10.97 6.27 -1.10
N SER A 153 10.02 5.71 -1.84
CA SER A 153 10.12 4.36 -2.41
C SER A 153 9.67 4.35 -3.85
N ILE A 154 10.59 4.14 -4.77
CA ILE A 154 10.28 3.89 -6.18
C ILE A 154 10.24 2.38 -6.44
N PHE A 155 9.16 1.91 -7.08
CA PHE A 155 8.97 0.50 -7.42
C PHE A 155 9.13 -0.46 -6.21
N GLY A 156 8.91 0.04 -4.97
CA GLY A 156 9.10 -0.72 -3.74
C GLY A 156 10.55 -1.11 -3.46
N GLY A 157 11.54 -0.43 -4.06
CA GLY A 157 12.95 -0.84 -3.98
C GLY A 157 13.23 -2.18 -4.65
N ALA A 158 12.34 -2.66 -5.53
CA ALA A 158 12.44 -3.97 -6.16
C ALA A 158 13.39 -3.98 -7.35
N ASN A 159 14.01 -5.15 -7.59
CA ASN A 159 14.73 -5.46 -8.82
C ASN A 159 13.80 -6.28 -9.75
N PRO A 160 13.31 -5.72 -10.87
CA PRO A 160 12.32 -6.39 -11.73
C PRO A 160 12.76 -7.78 -12.20
N LYS A 161 14.03 -7.94 -12.55
CA LYS A 161 14.56 -9.22 -13.07
C LYS A 161 14.56 -10.33 -12.02
N LEU A 162 14.70 -9.99 -10.75
CA LEU A 162 14.71 -10.93 -9.63
C LEU A 162 13.31 -11.08 -9.04
N ASP A 163 12.64 -9.95 -8.78
CA ASP A 163 11.43 -9.93 -7.96
C ASP A 163 10.20 -10.40 -8.72
N ILE A 164 10.05 -10.07 -10.02
CA ILE A 164 8.89 -10.51 -10.79
C ILE A 164 8.81 -12.05 -10.86
N PRO A 165 9.87 -12.80 -11.21
CA PRO A 165 9.83 -14.26 -11.16
C PRO A 165 9.54 -14.82 -9.78
N ASN A 166 10.11 -14.22 -8.72
CA ASN A 166 9.86 -14.63 -7.34
C ASN A 166 8.40 -14.43 -6.93
N LEU A 167 7.80 -13.27 -7.21
CA LEU A 167 6.40 -12.97 -6.91
C LEU A 167 5.45 -13.90 -7.64
N LEU A 168 5.73 -14.23 -8.91
CA LEU A 168 4.96 -15.22 -9.68
C LEU A 168 5.11 -16.63 -9.09
N SER A 169 6.30 -16.98 -8.59
CA SER A 169 6.52 -18.25 -7.88
C SER A 169 5.72 -18.29 -6.58
N MET A 170 5.75 -17.21 -5.78
CA MET A 170 4.96 -17.11 -4.56
C MET A 170 3.46 -17.22 -4.82
N TYR A 171 2.97 -16.60 -5.90
CA TYR A 171 1.59 -16.75 -6.34
C TYR A 171 1.26 -18.21 -6.66
N LYS A 172 2.09 -18.90 -7.46
CA LYS A 172 1.88 -20.31 -7.80
C LYS A 172 1.87 -21.23 -6.57
N LEU A 173 2.62 -20.89 -5.54
CA LEU A 173 2.68 -21.61 -4.27
C LEU A 173 1.54 -21.22 -3.29
N GLY A 174 0.64 -20.33 -3.68
CA GLY A 174 -0.45 -19.85 -2.82
C GLY A 174 0.03 -18.97 -1.65
N LYS A 175 1.26 -18.44 -1.71
CA LYS A 175 1.82 -17.56 -0.67
C LYS A 175 1.48 -16.08 -0.87
N LEU A 176 1.11 -15.70 -2.09
CA LEU A 176 0.72 -14.35 -2.46
C LEU A 176 -0.56 -14.45 -3.30
N ASN A 177 -1.61 -13.76 -2.88
CA ASN A 177 -2.90 -13.77 -3.57
C ASN A 177 -2.99 -12.58 -4.54
N ILE A 178 -2.64 -12.81 -5.80
CA ILE A 178 -2.74 -11.78 -6.86
C ILE A 178 -4.07 -11.89 -7.62
N ALA A 179 -4.60 -13.09 -7.78
CA ALA A 179 -5.80 -13.31 -8.59
C ALA A 179 -7.02 -12.54 -8.06
N ASP A 180 -7.27 -12.59 -6.74
CA ASP A 180 -8.40 -11.91 -6.13
C ASP A 180 -8.24 -10.37 -6.08
N MET A 181 -7.06 -9.86 -6.38
CA MET A 181 -6.86 -8.41 -6.57
C MET A 181 -7.46 -7.92 -7.90
N ILE A 182 -7.68 -8.82 -8.88
CA ILE A 182 -8.36 -8.51 -10.14
C ILE A 182 -9.85 -8.48 -9.88
N THR A 183 -10.37 -7.33 -9.51
CA THR A 183 -11.79 -7.18 -9.15
C THR A 183 -12.68 -6.80 -10.32
N ARG A 184 -12.08 -6.36 -11.44
CA ARG A 184 -12.80 -6.06 -12.69
C ARG A 184 -11.95 -6.41 -13.91
N GLN A 185 -12.65 -6.81 -14.97
CA GLN A 185 -12.08 -7.02 -16.30
C GLN A 185 -12.81 -6.15 -17.31
N TYR A 186 -12.07 -5.60 -18.26
CA TYR A 186 -12.57 -4.70 -19.29
C TYR A 186 -12.09 -5.18 -20.66
N ARG A 187 -12.85 -4.86 -21.69
CA ARG A 187 -12.39 -4.94 -23.08
C ARG A 187 -11.59 -3.69 -23.43
N LEU A 188 -10.88 -3.71 -24.56
CA LEU A 188 -10.09 -2.57 -25.01
C LEU A 188 -10.96 -1.31 -25.24
N ASP A 189 -12.15 -1.48 -25.79
CA ASP A 189 -13.11 -0.39 -26.04
C ASP A 189 -13.70 0.22 -24.74
N GLN A 190 -13.58 -0.49 -23.61
CA GLN A 190 -14.03 -0.04 -22.29
C GLN A 190 -12.91 0.64 -21.46
N ILE A 191 -11.77 0.99 -22.04
CA ILE A 191 -10.63 1.57 -21.32
C ILE A 191 -11.00 2.82 -20.51
N ASN A 192 -11.85 3.68 -21.06
CA ASN A 192 -12.30 4.89 -20.38
C ASN A 192 -13.20 4.57 -19.17
N GLU A 193 -14.05 3.54 -19.26
CA GLU A 193 -14.84 3.04 -18.13
C GLU A 193 -13.92 2.50 -17.04
N GLY A 194 -12.88 1.72 -17.43
CA GLY A 194 -11.89 1.20 -16.50
C GLY A 194 -11.13 2.28 -15.74
N TYR A 195 -10.76 3.36 -16.41
CA TYR A 195 -10.15 4.53 -15.74
C TYR A 195 -11.12 5.25 -14.82
N GLN A 196 -12.38 5.42 -15.23
CA GLN A 196 -13.39 6.05 -14.38
C GLN A 196 -13.66 5.21 -13.13
N ASP A 197 -13.79 3.90 -13.27
CA ASP A 197 -13.97 2.99 -12.13
C ASP A 197 -12.76 3.00 -11.18
N MET A 198 -11.55 3.18 -11.69
CA MET A 198 -10.35 3.35 -10.87
C MET A 198 -10.40 4.66 -10.07
N LEU A 199 -10.79 5.77 -10.70
CA LEU A 199 -10.93 7.08 -10.06
C LEU A 199 -12.05 7.08 -9.02
N ASP A 200 -13.17 6.42 -9.33
CA ASP A 200 -14.31 6.26 -8.42
C ASP A 200 -14.03 5.26 -7.28
N GLY A 201 -12.86 4.63 -7.26
CA GLY A 201 -12.47 3.66 -6.24
C GLY A 201 -13.25 2.34 -6.30
N LYS A 202 -13.84 1.98 -7.45
CA LYS A 202 -14.70 0.79 -7.63
C LYS A 202 -13.95 -0.50 -7.90
N ASN A 203 -12.62 -0.46 -8.01
CA ASN A 203 -11.80 -1.65 -8.17
C ASN A 203 -10.53 -1.59 -7.32
N ILE A 204 -9.95 -2.74 -7.01
CA ILE A 204 -8.59 -2.86 -6.49
C ILE A 204 -7.63 -2.83 -7.67
N ARG A 205 -7.87 -3.73 -8.66
CA ARG A 205 -7.23 -3.76 -9.96
C ARG A 205 -8.26 -4.07 -11.04
N GLY A 206 -8.25 -3.26 -12.10
CA GLY A 206 -8.87 -3.54 -13.36
C GLY A 206 -7.84 -4.09 -14.36
N VAL A 207 -8.22 -5.04 -15.18
CA VAL A 207 -7.37 -5.63 -16.23
C VAL A 207 -8.10 -5.53 -17.56
N ILE A 208 -7.42 -5.07 -18.60
CA ILE A 208 -7.91 -5.14 -19.97
C ILE A 208 -7.59 -6.51 -20.52
N ARG A 209 -8.62 -7.21 -20.98
CA ARG A 209 -8.50 -8.52 -21.61
C ARG A 209 -8.63 -8.37 -23.11
N TYR A 210 -7.55 -8.67 -23.80
CA TYR A 210 -7.56 -8.72 -25.28
C TYR A 210 -8.21 -10.00 -25.75
N THR A 211 -8.97 -9.91 -26.84
CA THR A 211 -9.63 -11.02 -27.54
C THR A 211 -9.13 -11.08 -28.99
N ASP A 212 -9.49 -12.13 -29.72
CA ASP A 212 -9.13 -12.25 -31.13
C ASP A 212 -9.76 -11.14 -32.02
N GLU A 213 -10.77 -10.43 -31.49
CA GLU A 213 -11.42 -9.29 -32.16
C GLU A 213 -10.63 -7.97 -31.99
N ASP A 214 -9.62 -7.94 -31.12
CA ASP A 214 -8.80 -6.75 -30.83
C ASP A 214 -7.53 -6.68 -31.72
N HIS A 215 -7.41 -7.56 -32.72
CA HIS A 215 -6.28 -7.68 -33.69
C HIS A 215 -6.60 -7.19 -35.09
#